data_f27e8c5eaa3ad00617355b04fb2c32ed
#
_entry.id   f27e8c5eaa3ad00617355b04fb2c32ed
#
_cell.length_a   1.000
_cell.length_b   1.000
_cell.length_c   1.000
_cell.angle_alpha   90.00
_cell.angle_beta   90.00
_cell.angle_gamma   90.00
#
_symmetry.space_group_name_H-M   'P 1'
#
loop_
_entity.id
_entity.type
_entity.pdbx_description
1 polymer ?
#
loop_
_entity_poly.entity_id
_entity_poly.type
_entity_poly.pdbx_seq_one_letter_code
_entity_poly.pdbx_strand_id
1 'polypeptide(L)'
;MATLTRALSILDADGRPFRKSVSTVTVRGSYDSAKTTVDDVRHWEHIDALSADAANSPAVRKRLREKARQEVANNGWARSMVDTLAHEVIGTGPRVQVLSGSPEADEWIEDQFERWAAEINLARKLRTMRKAKAQDGEGIALFYNNPLLRGDVQLDLRP
;
A
#
# COMPACT_ATOMS: atom_id res chain seq x y z
N MET A 1 -18.40 30.25 -48.66
CA MET A 1 -19.59 29.66 -48.04
C MET A 1 -19.61 30.09 -46.58
N ALA A 2 -20.47 31.02 -46.23
CA ALA A 2 -20.60 31.52 -44.87
C ALA A 2 -21.67 30.70 -44.14
N THR A 3 -21.30 29.96 -43.12
CA THR A 3 -22.23 29.19 -42.30
C THR A 3 -22.84 30.11 -41.24
N LEU A 4 -24.09 30.49 -41.44
CA LEU A 4 -24.87 31.25 -40.47
C LEU A 4 -25.29 30.32 -39.33
N THR A 5 -24.56 30.37 -38.20
CA THR A 5 -25.00 29.73 -36.97
C THR A 5 -26.05 30.62 -36.30
N ARG A 6 -27.31 30.26 -36.46
CA ARG A 6 -28.43 30.94 -35.80
C ARG A 6 -28.50 30.51 -34.34
N ALA A 7 -28.02 31.34 -33.43
CA ALA A 7 -28.16 31.13 -32.02
C ALA A 7 -29.64 31.27 -31.61
N LEU A 8 -30.27 30.21 -31.14
CA LEU A 8 -31.60 30.23 -30.54
C LEU A 8 -31.50 30.93 -29.16
N SER A 9 -32.00 32.15 -29.08
CA SER A 9 -32.18 32.86 -27.82
C SER A 9 -33.58 32.54 -27.26
N ILE A 10 -33.65 32.05 -26.05
CA ILE A 10 -34.91 31.86 -25.32
C ILE A 10 -35.30 33.25 -24.78
N LEU A 11 -36.53 33.71 -25.18
CA LEU A 11 -37.09 34.98 -24.77
C LEU A 11 -38.07 34.73 -23.58
N ASP A 12 -38.14 35.69 -22.67
CA ASP A 12 -39.16 35.71 -21.60
C ASP A 12 -40.54 36.14 -22.17
N ALA A 13 -41.55 36.16 -21.31
CA ALA A 13 -42.92 36.52 -21.70
C ALA A 13 -43.04 37.95 -22.26
N ASP A 14 -42.08 38.80 -22.01
CA ASP A 14 -42.00 40.20 -22.48
C ASP A 14 -41.11 40.34 -23.73
N GLY A 15 -40.69 39.24 -24.33
CA GLY A 15 -39.87 39.24 -25.55
C GLY A 15 -38.40 39.65 -25.36
N ARG A 16 -37.92 39.64 -24.12
CA ARG A 16 -36.52 39.96 -23.79
C ARG A 16 -35.68 38.69 -23.70
N PRO A 17 -34.39 38.72 -24.07
CA PRO A 17 -33.54 37.53 -23.95
C PRO A 17 -33.39 37.13 -22.48
N PHE A 18 -33.74 35.87 -22.19
CA PHE A 18 -33.64 35.29 -20.85
C PHE A 18 -32.18 35.27 -20.40
N ARG A 19 -31.78 36.19 -19.52
CA ARG A 19 -30.48 36.18 -18.86
C ARG A 19 -30.59 35.28 -17.63
N LYS A 20 -30.13 34.03 -17.76
CA LYS A 20 -29.90 33.18 -16.63
C LYS A 20 -28.77 33.79 -15.76
N SER A 21 -29.12 34.45 -14.67
CA SER A 21 -28.14 34.83 -13.68
C SER A 21 -27.65 33.54 -13.01
N VAL A 22 -26.56 33.01 -13.50
CA VAL A 22 -25.85 31.90 -12.80
C VAL A 22 -25.15 32.56 -11.64
N SER A 23 -25.80 32.54 -10.45
CA SER A 23 -25.10 32.80 -9.21
C SER A 23 -24.20 31.60 -8.97
N THR A 24 -22.91 31.73 -9.29
CA THR A 24 -21.91 30.74 -8.95
C THR A 24 -21.73 30.80 -7.46
N VAL A 25 -22.43 29.92 -6.72
CA VAL A 25 -22.15 29.70 -5.30
C VAL A 25 -20.84 28.95 -5.22
N THR A 26 -19.76 29.65 -4.99
CA THR A 26 -18.46 29.02 -4.71
C THR A 26 -18.49 28.49 -3.28
N VAL A 27 -18.84 27.22 -3.12
CA VAL A 27 -18.69 26.53 -1.85
C VAL A 27 -17.20 26.25 -1.65
N ARG A 28 -16.54 27.05 -0.82
CA ARG A 28 -15.18 26.77 -0.35
C ARG A 28 -15.28 25.81 0.82
N GLY A 29 -15.16 24.52 0.56
CA GLY A 29 -14.89 23.54 1.59
C GLY A 29 -13.44 23.72 2.05
N SER A 30 -13.20 23.90 3.35
CA SER A 30 -11.85 23.82 3.91
C SER A 30 -11.85 22.77 5.01
N TYR A 31 -10.89 21.86 4.96
CA TYR A 31 -10.65 20.94 6.06
C TYR A 31 -9.96 21.70 7.20
N ASP A 32 -10.37 21.48 8.44
CA ASP A 32 -9.73 22.13 9.60
C ASP A 32 -8.24 21.76 9.71
N SER A 33 -7.88 20.55 9.31
CA SER A 33 -6.49 20.08 9.22
C SER A 33 -5.64 20.84 8.18
N ALA A 34 -6.27 21.58 7.27
CA ALA A 34 -5.56 22.41 6.30
C ALA A 34 -5.30 23.85 6.81
N LYS A 35 -5.81 24.18 8.00
CA LYS A 35 -5.59 25.49 8.63
C LYS A 35 -4.35 25.41 9.51
N THR A 36 -3.45 26.34 9.33
CA THR A 36 -2.31 26.51 10.22
C THR A 36 -2.71 27.52 11.30
N THR A 37 -2.78 27.08 12.54
CA THR A 37 -3.03 27.94 13.70
C THR A 37 -1.71 28.48 14.25
N VAL A 38 -1.79 29.50 15.12
CA VAL A 38 -0.58 30.08 15.76
C VAL A 38 0.18 29.01 16.57
N ASP A 39 -0.54 28.04 17.14
CA ASP A 39 0.05 26.97 17.94
C ASP A 39 0.72 25.91 17.07
N ASP A 40 0.23 25.71 15.83
CA ASP A 40 0.71 24.68 14.91
C ASP A 40 1.80 25.18 13.94
N VAL A 41 2.04 26.49 13.86
CA VAL A 41 3.00 27.09 12.91
C VAL A 41 4.36 26.40 12.99
N ARG A 42 4.88 26.14 14.18
CA ARG A 42 6.19 25.49 14.37
C ARG A 42 6.18 24.03 13.92
N HIS A 43 5.04 23.34 14.06
CA HIS A 43 4.90 21.94 13.64
C HIS A 43 4.89 21.83 12.12
N TRP A 44 4.28 22.80 11.44
CA TRP A 44 4.12 22.80 9.98
C TRP A 44 5.14 23.66 9.23
N GLU A 45 6.11 24.26 9.92
CA GLU A 45 7.10 25.18 9.33
C GLU A 45 7.97 24.52 8.24
N HIS A 46 8.14 23.19 8.29
CA HIS A 46 9.04 22.46 7.39
C HIS A 46 8.30 21.50 6.44
N ILE A 47 7.05 21.82 6.09
CA ILE A 47 6.33 21.02 5.09
C ILE A 47 6.82 21.41 3.69
N ASP A 48 7.45 20.46 3.02
CA ASP A 48 7.79 20.56 1.62
C ASP A 48 6.60 20.18 0.74
N ALA A 49 6.27 21.05 -0.22
CA ALA A 49 5.26 20.78 -1.26
C ALA A 49 5.81 19.88 -2.39
N LEU A 50 6.72 18.98 -2.05
CA LEU A 50 7.32 18.05 -3.00
C LEU A 50 6.36 16.95 -3.39
N SER A 51 6.43 16.49 -4.64
CA SER A 51 5.74 15.26 -5.05
C SER A 51 6.29 14.06 -4.27
N ALA A 52 5.47 13.00 -4.12
CA ALA A 52 5.89 11.79 -3.44
C ALA A 52 7.21 11.21 -3.99
N ASP A 53 7.41 11.27 -5.31
CA ASP A 53 8.65 10.80 -5.95
C ASP A 53 9.85 11.71 -5.64
N ALA A 54 9.65 13.02 -5.67
CA ALA A 54 10.72 13.99 -5.34
C ALA A 54 11.12 13.91 -3.86
N ALA A 55 10.14 13.72 -2.96
CA ALA A 55 10.37 13.53 -1.54
C ALA A 55 11.05 12.19 -1.21
N ASN A 56 10.93 11.18 -2.09
CA ASN A 56 11.40 9.82 -1.87
C ASN A 56 12.69 9.48 -2.64
N SER A 57 13.65 10.40 -2.66
CA SER A 57 14.95 10.14 -3.28
C SER A 57 15.71 9.00 -2.59
N PRO A 58 16.67 8.32 -3.28
CA PRO A 58 17.46 7.23 -2.67
C PRO A 58 18.15 7.61 -1.36
N ALA A 59 18.61 8.85 -1.24
CA ALA A 59 19.25 9.36 -0.03
C ALA A 59 18.25 9.51 1.12
N VAL A 60 17.06 10.02 0.83
CA VAL A 60 15.96 10.12 1.81
C VAL A 60 15.52 8.73 2.27
N ARG A 61 15.30 7.79 1.35
CA ARG A 61 14.94 6.40 1.68
C ARG A 61 15.99 5.74 2.57
N LYS A 62 17.27 5.95 2.30
CA LYS A 62 18.34 5.44 3.15
C LYS A 62 18.22 5.98 4.57
N ARG A 63 18.04 7.28 4.73
CA ARG A 63 17.89 7.92 6.03
C ARG A 63 16.65 7.45 6.79
N LEU A 64 15.53 7.30 6.11
CA LEU A 64 14.30 6.80 6.73
C LEU A 64 14.48 5.37 7.25
N ARG A 65 15.12 4.49 6.47
CA ARG A 65 15.45 3.12 6.89
C ARG A 65 16.38 3.09 8.11
N GLU A 66 17.43 3.91 8.12
CA GLU A 66 18.35 4.02 9.26
C GLU A 66 17.60 4.42 10.53
N LYS A 67 16.73 5.44 10.45
CA LYS A 67 15.92 5.88 11.59
C LYS A 67 14.92 4.82 12.05
N ALA A 68 14.19 4.21 11.11
CA ALA A 68 13.22 3.16 11.43
C ALA A 68 13.90 1.94 12.09
N ARG A 69 15.06 1.52 11.61
CA ARG A 69 15.84 0.44 12.22
C ARG A 69 16.30 0.78 13.63
N GLN A 70 16.74 2.02 13.84
CA GLN A 70 17.13 2.49 15.16
C GLN A 70 15.94 2.50 16.13
N GLU A 71 14.76 2.98 15.69
CA GLU A 71 13.55 2.97 16.50
C GLU A 71 13.14 1.54 16.87
N VAL A 72 13.07 0.63 15.91
CA VAL A 72 12.72 -0.78 16.19
C VAL A 72 13.74 -1.46 17.10
N ALA A 73 15.02 -1.08 17.02
CA ALA A 73 16.07 -1.64 17.88
C ALA A 73 15.96 -1.15 19.34
N ASN A 74 15.66 0.13 19.54
CA ASN A 74 15.77 0.80 20.84
C ASN A 74 14.44 1.09 21.52
N ASN A 75 13.33 1.10 20.77
CA ASN A 75 12.00 1.39 21.28
C ASN A 75 11.14 0.11 21.30
N GLY A 76 10.81 -0.36 22.50
CA GLY A 76 10.00 -1.56 22.71
C GLY A 76 8.60 -1.47 22.07
N TRP A 77 8.00 -0.28 22.05
CA TRP A 77 6.70 -0.07 21.38
C TRP A 77 6.79 -0.23 19.87
N ALA A 78 7.79 0.38 19.24
CA ALA A 78 8.00 0.26 17.79
C ALA A 78 8.27 -1.20 17.39
N ARG A 79 9.08 -1.91 18.17
CA ARG A 79 9.33 -3.35 17.99
C ARG A 79 8.04 -4.15 18.11
N SER A 80 7.26 -3.91 19.17
CA SER A 80 6.00 -4.63 19.40
C SER A 80 5.01 -4.40 18.25
N MET A 81 4.88 -3.18 17.73
CA MET A 81 4.03 -2.88 16.59
C MET A 81 4.44 -3.67 15.33
N VAL A 82 5.74 -3.70 15.02
CA VAL A 82 6.24 -4.43 13.84
C VAL A 82 6.05 -5.94 14.02
N ASP A 83 6.31 -6.46 15.22
CA ASP A 83 6.16 -7.88 15.53
C ASP A 83 4.69 -8.31 15.49
N THR A 84 3.79 -7.56 16.11
CA THR A 84 2.36 -7.84 16.09
C THR A 84 1.82 -7.78 14.65
N LEU A 85 2.16 -6.74 13.89
CA LEU A 85 1.76 -6.63 12.50
C LEU A 85 2.19 -7.84 11.67
N ALA A 86 3.42 -8.34 11.86
CA ALA A 86 3.91 -9.50 11.14
C ALA A 86 3.21 -10.80 11.57
N HIS A 87 2.90 -10.95 12.85
CA HIS A 87 2.19 -12.11 13.38
C HIS A 87 0.72 -12.14 12.92
N GLU A 88 0.01 -11.01 13.02
CA GLU A 88 -1.40 -10.93 12.63
C GLU A 88 -1.61 -11.11 11.12
N VAL A 89 -0.72 -10.54 10.29
CA VAL A 89 -0.85 -10.65 8.83
C VAL A 89 -0.50 -12.05 8.32
N ILE A 90 0.51 -12.70 8.88
CA ILE A 90 0.99 -14.00 8.39
C ILE A 90 0.33 -15.16 9.13
N GLY A 91 0.04 -15.00 10.42
CA GLY A 91 -0.55 -16.05 11.24
C GLY A 91 0.23 -17.35 11.20
N THR A 92 -0.45 -18.45 10.92
CA THR A 92 0.13 -19.78 10.75
C THR A 92 0.77 -20.02 9.39
N GLY A 93 0.62 -19.08 8.45
CA GLY A 93 1.10 -19.18 7.07
C GLY A 93 -0.04 -19.26 6.07
N PRO A 94 0.28 -19.14 4.78
CA PRO A 94 -0.71 -19.25 3.72
C PRO A 94 -1.22 -20.70 3.60
N ARG A 95 -2.51 -20.83 3.33
CA ARG A 95 -3.15 -22.07 2.93
C ARG A 95 -3.52 -21.96 1.46
N VAL A 96 -3.29 -23.00 0.71
CA VAL A 96 -3.68 -23.10 -0.69
C VAL A 96 -4.97 -23.89 -0.76
N GLN A 97 -5.90 -23.44 -1.58
CA GLN A 97 -7.08 -24.19 -1.98
C GLN A 97 -7.05 -24.36 -3.49
N VAL A 98 -7.05 -25.61 -3.93
CA VAL A 98 -6.98 -25.97 -5.35
C VAL A 98 -8.38 -26.31 -5.83
N LEU A 99 -8.74 -25.89 -7.03
CA LEU A 99 -10.03 -26.16 -7.66
C LEU A 99 -9.79 -26.61 -9.11
N SER A 100 -9.30 -27.84 -9.29
CA SER A 100 -9.01 -28.39 -10.62
C SER A 100 -10.17 -29.17 -11.23
N GLY A 101 -11.20 -29.45 -10.41
CA GLY A 101 -12.32 -30.30 -10.79
C GLY A 101 -12.12 -31.81 -10.51
N SER A 102 -10.96 -32.18 -9.95
CA SER A 102 -10.68 -33.53 -9.43
C SER A 102 -10.35 -33.44 -7.94
N PRO A 103 -11.28 -33.79 -7.05
CA PRO A 103 -11.07 -33.67 -5.60
C PRO A 103 -9.81 -34.38 -5.09
N GLU A 104 -9.51 -35.56 -5.66
CA GLU A 104 -8.33 -36.34 -5.27
C GLU A 104 -7.02 -35.66 -5.64
N ALA A 105 -6.97 -35.00 -6.82
CA ALA A 105 -5.80 -34.23 -7.25
C ALA A 105 -5.65 -32.96 -6.43
N ASP A 106 -6.75 -32.31 -6.10
CA ASP A 106 -6.78 -31.09 -5.29
C ASP A 106 -6.22 -31.36 -3.90
N GLU A 107 -6.72 -32.39 -3.21
CA GLU A 107 -6.25 -32.82 -1.89
C GLU A 107 -4.75 -33.18 -1.90
N TRP A 108 -4.30 -33.90 -2.94
CA TRP A 108 -2.90 -34.27 -3.07
C TRP A 108 -1.99 -33.03 -3.21
N ILE A 109 -2.37 -32.06 -4.03
CA ILE A 109 -1.58 -30.82 -4.22
C ILE A 109 -1.55 -29.99 -2.93
N GLU A 110 -2.68 -29.86 -2.26
CA GLU A 110 -2.77 -29.12 -0.98
C GLU A 110 -1.87 -29.74 0.08
N ASP A 111 -1.89 -31.06 0.21
CA ASP A 111 -1.05 -31.82 1.15
C ASP A 111 0.45 -31.68 0.83
N GLN A 112 0.83 -31.74 -0.45
CA GLN A 112 2.21 -31.49 -0.87
C GLN A 112 2.67 -30.07 -0.53
N PHE A 113 1.79 -29.08 -0.74
CA PHE A 113 2.11 -27.70 -0.37
C PHE A 113 2.28 -27.53 1.13
N GLU A 114 1.41 -28.11 1.95
CA GLU A 114 1.51 -28.03 3.41
C GLU A 114 2.81 -28.67 3.92
N ARG A 115 3.17 -29.84 3.40
CA ARG A 115 4.44 -30.52 3.74
C ARG A 115 5.65 -29.68 3.38
N TRP A 116 5.70 -29.17 2.17
CA TRP A 116 6.76 -28.28 1.71
C TRP A 116 6.85 -27.00 2.56
N ALA A 117 5.71 -26.32 2.81
CA ALA A 117 5.66 -25.11 3.60
C ALA A 117 6.15 -25.32 5.04
N ALA A 118 5.80 -26.48 5.63
CA ALA A 118 6.28 -26.87 6.94
C ALA A 118 7.81 -27.13 6.94
N GLU A 119 8.30 -27.87 5.94
CA GLU A 119 9.72 -28.22 5.82
C GLU A 119 10.62 -27.00 5.70
N ILE A 120 10.24 -26.03 4.88
CA ILE A 120 11.01 -24.78 4.70
C ILE A 120 10.73 -23.72 5.78
N ASN A 121 9.81 -23.99 6.72
CA ASN A 121 9.32 -22.99 7.70
C ASN A 121 8.78 -21.73 7.04
N LEU A 122 7.93 -21.86 6.02
CA LEU A 122 7.43 -20.77 5.19
C LEU A 122 6.83 -19.62 6.00
N ALA A 123 5.98 -19.92 6.98
CA ALA A 123 5.35 -18.92 7.84
C ALA A 123 6.37 -18.03 8.56
N ARG A 124 7.47 -18.62 9.08
CA ARG A 124 8.55 -17.88 9.72
C ARG A 124 9.27 -16.97 8.73
N LYS A 125 9.58 -17.47 7.54
CA LYS A 125 10.25 -16.69 6.48
C LYS A 125 9.40 -15.53 6.02
N LEU A 126 8.11 -15.75 5.81
CA LEU A 126 7.15 -14.70 5.47
C LEU A 126 7.02 -13.64 6.58
N ARG A 127 7.01 -14.04 7.85
CA ARG A 127 7.04 -13.08 8.96
C ARG A 127 8.29 -12.22 8.94
N THR A 128 9.46 -12.80 8.66
CA THR A 128 10.70 -12.03 8.50
C THR A 128 10.60 -11.01 7.38
N MET A 129 10.08 -11.41 6.22
CA MET A 129 9.85 -10.50 5.09
C MET A 129 8.83 -9.41 5.43
N ARG A 130 7.77 -9.75 6.16
CA ARG A 130 6.75 -8.77 6.58
C ARG A 130 7.33 -7.74 7.56
N LYS A 131 8.20 -8.17 8.48
CA LYS A 131 8.94 -7.26 9.37
C LYS A 131 9.86 -6.34 8.57
N ALA A 132 10.64 -6.88 7.63
CA ALA A 132 11.49 -6.07 6.75
C ALA A 132 10.66 -5.03 5.96
N LYS A 133 9.52 -5.45 5.40
CA LYS A 133 8.62 -4.53 4.71
C LYS A 133 8.06 -3.42 5.61
N ALA A 134 7.72 -3.74 6.85
CA ALA A 134 7.21 -2.73 7.80
C ALA A 134 8.29 -1.75 8.25
N GLN A 135 9.53 -2.23 8.46
CA GLN A 135 10.64 -1.45 8.97
C GLN A 135 11.39 -0.70 7.87
N ASP A 136 11.65 -1.36 6.75
CA ASP A 136 12.52 -0.86 5.69
C ASP A 136 11.74 -0.36 4.46
N GLY A 137 10.42 -0.58 4.42
CA GLY A 137 9.56 -0.27 3.29
C GLY A 137 9.54 -1.35 2.20
N GLU A 138 10.48 -2.29 2.22
CA GLU A 138 10.63 -3.36 1.24
C GLU A 138 11.03 -4.68 1.91
N GLY A 139 10.63 -5.80 1.31
CA GLY A 139 11.05 -7.13 1.71
C GLY A 139 11.41 -7.91 0.45
N ILE A 140 12.64 -8.41 0.38
CA ILE A 140 13.17 -9.15 -0.76
C ILE A 140 13.45 -10.57 -0.32
N ALA A 141 13.14 -11.54 -1.18
CA ALA A 141 13.49 -12.93 -0.96
C ALA A 141 13.97 -13.58 -2.26
N LEU A 142 14.80 -14.57 -2.13
CA LEU A 142 15.30 -15.37 -3.23
C LEU A 142 14.75 -16.78 -3.14
N PHE A 143 14.21 -17.29 -4.24
CA PHE A 143 13.98 -18.71 -4.41
C PHE A 143 15.25 -19.38 -4.90
N TYR A 144 15.60 -20.49 -4.30
CA TYR A 144 16.76 -21.29 -4.73
C TYR A 144 16.48 -22.77 -4.57
N ASN A 145 17.18 -23.60 -5.34
CA ASN A 145 17.10 -25.04 -5.21
C ASN A 145 17.95 -25.51 -4.01
N ASN A 146 17.30 -26.20 -3.08
CA ASN A 146 17.94 -26.75 -1.88
C ASN A 146 17.87 -28.28 -1.91
N PRO A 147 18.93 -28.97 -2.32
CA PRO A 147 18.95 -30.43 -2.44
C PRO A 147 18.89 -31.15 -1.09
N LEU A 148 18.94 -30.43 0.05
CA LEU A 148 18.84 -31.01 1.39
C LEU A 148 17.38 -31.18 1.84
N LEU A 149 16.43 -30.62 1.11
CA LEU A 149 15.00 -30.85 1.38
C LEU A 149 14.63 -32.29 1.02
N ARG A 150 13.81 -32.91 1.89
CA ARG A 150 13.45 -34.33 1.76
C ARG A 150 12.27 -34.58 0.84
N GLY A 151 11.46 -33.54 0.55
CA GLY A 151 10.28 -33.62 -0.33
C GLY A 151 10.65 -33.62 -1.82
N ASP A 152 9.64 -33.84 -2.65
CA ASP A 152 9.76 -33.78 -4.11
C ASP A 152 10.02 -32.37 -4.61
N VAL A 153 9.63 -31.37 -3.83
CA VAL A 153 9.85 -29.96 -4.13
C VAL A 153 11.09 -29.44 -3.41
N GLN A 154 12.19 -29.33 -4.13
CA GLN A 154 13.48 -28.87 -3.59
C GLN A 154 13.63 -27.34 -3.60
N LEU A 155 12.54 -26.60 -3.78
CA LEU A 155 12.54 -25.15 -3.78
C LEU A 155 12.54 -24.59 -2.35
N ASP A 156 13.43 -23.70 -2.04
CA ASP A 156 13.51 -23.03 -0.75
C ASP A 156 13.48 -21.50 -0.93
N LEU A 157 13.09 -20.79 0.14
CA LEU A 157 12.97 -19.34 0.19
C LEU A 157 13.97 -18.77 1.20
N ARG A 158 14.82 -17.85 0.74
CA ARG A 158 15.74 -17.09 1.60
C ARG A 158 15.30 -15.64 1.67
N PRO A 159 14.78 -15.20 2.81
CA PRO A 159 14.41 -13.80 3.03
C PRO A 159 15.62 -12.90 3.19
#